data_6803c556268fce5b98f48fb5035afb49
#
_entry.id   6803c556268fce5b98f48fb5035afb49
#
_cell.length_a   1.000
_cell.length_b   1.000
_cell.length_c   1.000
_cell.angle_alpha   90.00
_cell.angle_beta   90.00
_cell.angle_gamma   90.00
#
_symmetry.space_group_name_H-M   'P 1'
#
loop_
_entity.id
_entity.type
_entity.pdbx_description
1 polymer ?
#
loop_
_entity_poly.entity_id
_entity_poly.type
_entity_poly.pdbx_seq_one_letter_code
_entity_poly.pdbx_strand_id
1 'polypeptide(L)'
;MQAPDQTSLPKDSVKESYMLPFISRKEDLFHSIRLVNEAIQMLTFDGNGPVQICVPWLDFELDKSNVSIKKIDTLYVENEWAVDFKEKKIMIVIGEHIRFDGETKKSIDEFCETNNAIVYTNHLSNFCNRFSVNGNLLLSVMESEIFENYAPDVLITIGGQTGDYPLYNMLSQGKFKNIEHWRVSEDGRIVDTYDKVTKVFKCSEKTFFERMKRKENSEHSYFDLWNKAVKKLNLQMALPFSNASIAQYLCEKIPPNSIMQFSILNSLRIWNFFQINPNIECFSNVGAFGIDGGMSTLIGQSIVSEKLSYMIIGDLAFLYDINSISIRHIKPNLRILLVNNNGGIEFKYSKSDNDKINRYIAAGNHFKNAQGWAETCGFKYIKADSMDEFVKNSKCILEESERPIIFEIFVSDIDEAEA
;
A
#
# COMPACT_ATOMS: atom_id res chain seq x y z
N MET A 1 35.02 16.08 -21.50
CA MET A 1 33.96 16.04 -20.49
C MET A 1 34.13 14.76 -19.71
N GLN A 2 34.39 14.82 -18.41
CA GLN A 2 34.48 13.63 -17.55
C GLN A 2 33.06 13.25 -17.18
N ALA A 3 32.59 12.06 -17.56
CA ALA A 3 31.26 11.56 -17.22
C ALA A 3 31.31 10.11 -16.67
N PRO A 4 32.25 9.77 -15.75
CA PRO A 4 32.17 8.52 -15.04
C PRO A 4 31.04 8.58 -14.01
N ASP A 5 30.40 7.45 -13.75
CA ASP A 5 29.53 7.30 -12.60
C ASP A 5 30.37 7.37 -11.32
N GLN A 6 30.27 8.49 -10.63
CA GLN A 6 31.04 8.74 -9.40
C GLN A 6 30.40 8.14 -8.14
N THR A 7 29.21 7.55 -8.27
CA THR A 7 28.54 6.87 -7.15
C THR A 7 28.99 5.41 -7.01
N SER A 8 29.65 4.86 -8.01
CA SER A 8 30.14 3.47 -8.02
C SER A 8 31.53 3.33 -7.39
N LEU A 9 31.66 3.74 -6.13
CA LEU A 9 32.90 3.52 -5.37
C LEU A 9 33.02 2.07 -4.91
N PRO A 10 34.26 1.55 -4.68
CA PRO A 10 34.47 0.25 -4.04
C PRO A 10 33.70 0.16 -2.72
N LYS A 11 33.02 -0.97 -2.49
CA LYS A 11 32.15 -1.18 -1.31
C LYS A 11 32.89 -1.15 0.04
N ASP A 12 34.22 -1.29 0.02
CA ASP A 12 35.09 -1.19 1.17
C ASP A 12 35.62 0.24 1.45
N SER A 13 35.35 1.17 0.53
CA SER A 13 35.80 2.57 0.65
C SER A 13 34.77 3.48 1.30
N VAL A 14 33.48 3.24 1.08
CA VAL A 14 32.38 4.03 1.62
C VAL A 14 31.22 3.12 2.02
N LYS A 15 30.46 3.51 3.04
CA LYS A 15 29.26 2.79 3.45
C LYS A 15 28.14 2.93 2.43
N GLU A 16 27.98 4.13 1.89
CA GLU A 16 26.95 4.43 0.89
C GLU A 16 27.35 5.67 0.09
N SER A 17 26.83 5.78 -1.15
CA SER A 17 27.03 6.92 -2.05
C SER A 17 25.69 7.48 -2.48
N TYR A 18 25.54 8.79 -2.40
CA TYR A 18 24.32 9.51 -2.72
C TYR A 18 24.54 10.49 -3.86
N MET A 19 23.67 10.48 -4.87
CA MET A 19 23.65 11.47 -5.94
C MET A 19 22.50 12.44 -5.72
N LEU A 20 22.80 13.70 -5.47
CA LEU A 20 21.76 14.73 -5.38
C LEU A 20 21.23 15.06 -6.78
N PRO A 21 19.92 15.24 -6.97
CA PRO A 21 19.35 15.68 -8.24
C PRO A 21 19.65 17.17 -8.49
N PHE A 22 19.53 17.60 -9.74
CA PHE A 22 19.38 19.02 -10.05
C PHE A 22 18.04 19.51 -9.49
N ILE A 23 18.09 20.57 -8.71
CA ILE A 23 16.89 21.17 -8.10
C ILE A 23 16.24 22.10 -9.12
N SER A 24 15.19 21.62 -9.78
CA SER A 24 14.37 22.40 -10.71
C SER A 24 12.92 22.55 -10.22
N ARG A 25 12.50 21.69 -9.31
CA ARG A 25 11.15 21.66 -8.73
C ARG A 25 11.24 21.51 -7.22
N LYS A 26 10.13 21.74 -6.56
CA LYS A 26 10.02 21.60 -5.10
C LYS A 26 10.30 20.17 -4.64
N GLU A 27 9.86 19.18 -5.43
CA GLU A 27 10.06 17.77 -5.16
C GLU A 27 11.56 17.38 -5.18
N ASP A 28 12.34 17.99 -6.07
CA ASP A 28 13.79 17.76 -6.15
C ASP A 28 14.48 18.27 -4.88
N LEU A 29 14.01 19.40 -4.31
CA LEU A 29 14.53 19.93 -3.04
C LEU A 29 14.20 18.96 -1.89
N PHE A 30 12.99 18.47 -1.79
CA PHE A 30 12.60 17.49 -0.75
C PHE A 30 13.42 16.22 -0.86
N HIS A 31 13.59 15.72 -2.09
CA HIS A 31 14.42 14.54 -2.32
C HIS A 31 15.86 14.77 -1.88
N SER A 32 16.45 15.92 -2.21
CA SER A 32 17.81 16.27 -1.78
C SER A 32 17.93 16.35 -0.25
N ILE A 33 16.96 16.97 0.44
CA ILE A 33 16.93 17.06 1.90
C ILE A 33 16.91 15.65 2.52
N ARG A 34 16.09 14.74 1.98
CA ARG A 34 16.04 13.35 2.43
C ARG A 34 17.38 12.65 2.25
N LEU A 35 17.97 12.71 1.06
CA LEU A 35 19.26 12.08 0.77
C LEU A 35 20.40 12.60 1.67
N VAL A 36 20.42 13.90 1.97
CA VAL A 36 21.41 14.47 2.91
C VAL A 36 21.20 13.92 4.33
N ASN A 37 19.96 13.80 4.80
CA ASN A 37 19.68 13.22 6.10
C ASN A 37 20.07 11.74 6.16
N GLU A 38 19.76 10.97 5.13
CA GLU A 38 20.20 9.56 5.01
C GLU A 38 21.73 9.45 5.04
N ALA A 39 22.43 10.29 4.30
CA ALA A 39 23.89 10.31 4.29
C ALA A 39 24.47 10.60 5.69
N ILE A 40 23.91 11.59 6.39
CA ILE A 40 24.34 11.91 7.76
C ILE A 40 24.05 10.75 8.71
N GLN A 41 22.89 10.13 8.60
CA GLN A 41 22.54 8.95 9.39
C GLN A 41 23.52 7.80 9.16
N MET A 42 23.87 7.53 7.91
CA MET A 42 24.76 6.42 7.53
C MET A 42 26.18 6.57 8.06
N LEU A 43 26.62 7.76 8.43
CA LEU A 43 27.95 7.95 9.07
C LEU A 43 28.12 7.08 10.32
N THR A 44 27.06 6.87 11.09
CA THR A 44 27.09 6.15 12.37
C THR A 44 26.16 4.93 12.42
N PHE A 45 25.34 4.71 11.39
CA PHE A 45 24.40 3.60 11.32
C PHE A 45 25.15 2.27 11.23
N ASP A 46 24.87 1.33 12.17
CA ASP A 46 25.55 0.03 12.26
C ASP A 46 27.09 0.12 12.22
N GLY A 47 27.65 1.09 12.98
CA GLY A 47 29.08 1.39 13.08
C GLY A 47 29.46 2.67 12.32
N ASN A 48 30.64 3.21 12.62
CA ASN A 48 31.14 4.41 11.99
C ASN A 48 31.76 4.11 10.63
N GLY A 49 31.57 4.99 9.66
CA GLY A 49 32.20 4.87 8.35
C GLY A 49 31.89 6.06 7.42
N PRO A 50 32.71 6.27 6.39
CA PRO A 50 32.54 7.38 5.46
C PRO A 50 31.32 7.16 4.54
N VAL A 51 30.69 8.25 4.14
CA VAL A 51 29.68 8.32 3.09
C VAL A 51 30.08 9.34 2.04
N GLN A 52 29.60 9.17 0.83
CA GLN A 52 29.83 10.09 -0.28
C GLN A 52 28.53 10.78 -0.65
N ILE A 53 28.59 12.09 -0.88
CA ILE A 53 27.52 12.85 -1.50
C ILE A 53 28.06 13.47 -2.80
N CYS A 54 27.49 13.07 -3.93
CA CYS A 54 27.80 13.64 -5.24
C CYS A 54 26.82 14.80 -5.51
N VAL A 55 27.37 15.97 -5.72
CA VAL A 55 26.60 17.17 -6.04
C VAL A 55 26.76 17.45 -7.54
N PRO A 56 25.67 17.54 -8.32
CA PRO A 56 25.76 17.86 -9.73
C PRO A 56 26.30 19.28 -9.92
N TRP A 57 27.23 19.45 -10.83
CA TRP A 57 27.85 20.75 -11.12
C TRP A 57 27.27 21.31 -12.42
N LEU A 58 26.84 22.56 -12.36
CA LEU A 58 26.51 23.39 -13.52
C LEU A 58 27.23 24.74 -13.38
N ASP A 59 27.61 25.33 -14.52
CA ASP A 59 28.12 26.69 -14.56
C ASP A 59 26.98 27.71 -14.32
N PHE A 60 26.66 27.94 -13.06
CA PHE A 60 25.71 28.96 -12.64
C PHE A 60 26.18 29.63 -11.32
N GLU A 61 25.71 30.81 -11.07
CA GLU A 61 25.94 31.45 -9.79
C GLU A 61 25.18 30.73 -8.69
N LEU A 62 25.90 30.34 -7.62
CA LEU A 62 25.28 29.73 -6.45
C LEU A 62 24.41 30.75 -5.73
N ASP A 63 23.13 30.49 -5.65
CA ASP A 63 22.25 31.21 -4.74
C ASP A 63 22.67 30.91 -3.29
N LYS A 64 23.16 31.95 -2.59
CA LYS A 64 23.58 31.84 -1.21
C LYS A 64 22.43 32.05 -0.21
N SER A 65 21.18 31.92 -0.65
CA SER A 65 20.04 31.96 0.26
C SER A 65 20.13 30.84 1.32
N ASN A 66 19.85 31.21 2.57
CA ASN A 66 19.81 30.24 3.66
C ASN A 66 18.64 29.28 3.47
N VAL A 67 18.89 28.08 2.98
CA VAL A 67 17.89 27.01 2.97
C VAL A 67 17.83 26.41 4.36
N SER A 68 16.67 26.50 5.01
CA SER A 68 16.41 25.76 6.24
C SER A 68 16.26 24.27 5.91
N ILE A 69 17.26 23.49 6.25
CA ILE A 69 17.22 22.04 6.11
C ILE A 69 16.42 21.47 7.30
N LYS A 70 15.33 20.78 7.00
CA LYS A 70 14.57 20.05 8.00
C LYS A 70 15.42 18.89 8.53
N LYS A 71 15.70 18.89 9.83
CA LYS A 71 16.42 17.81 10.49
C LYS A 71 15.49 16.61 10.72
N ILE A 72 15.97 15.40 10.43
CA ILE A 72 15.32 14.15 10.78
C ILE A 72 16.18 13.45 11.85
N ASP A 73 15.62 13.24 13.03
CA ASP A 73 16.31 12.59 14.14
C ASP A 73 16.08 11.08 14.11
N THR A 74 17.15 10.29 14.24
CA THR A 74 17.06 8.85 14.47
C THR A 74 17.23 8.56 15.95
N LEU A 75 16.26 7.87 16.52
CA LEU A 75 16.19 7.50 17.92
C LEU A 75 16.35 5.98 18.08
N TYR A 76 17.29 5.59 18.90
CA TYR A 76 17.57 4.19 19.22
C TYR A 76 16.91 3.79 20.55
N VAL A 77 16.86 2.49 20.83
CA VAL A 77 16.25 1.98 22.07
C VAL A 77 16.98 2.52 23.32
N GLU A 78 18.29 2.76 23.25
CA GLU A 78 19.10 3.27 24.34
C GLU A 78 18.85 4.76 24.63
N ASN A 79 18.26 5.49 23.69
CA ASN A 79 17.96 6.91 23.87
C ASN A 79 16.80 7.11 24.84
N GLU A 80 16.82 8.22 25.54
CA GLU A 80 15.65 8.73 26.23
C GLU A 80 14.72 9.40 25.19
N TRP A 81 13.46 8.96 25.13
CA TRP A 81 12.47 9.49 24.21
C TRP A 81 11.58 10.50 24.93
N ALA A 82 12.00 11.76 24.91
CA ALA A 82 11.22 12.86 25.49
C ALA A 82 10.06 13.23 24.55
N VAL A 83 8.93 12.56 24.73
CA VAL A 83 7.73 12.74 23.90
C VAL A 83 6.51 12.94 24.79
N ASP A 84 5.68 13.92 24.45
CA ASP A 84 4.38 14.13 25.08
C ASP A 84 3.26 14.04 24.05
N PHE A 85 2.31 13.13 24.30
CA PHE A 85 1.11 12.92 23.49
C PHE A 85 -0.17 13.56 24.11
N LYS A 86 0.00 14.29 25.20
CA LYS A 86 -1.15 14.88 25.87
C LYS A 86 -1.96 15.75 24.91
N GLU A 87 -3.26 15.49 24.84
CA GLU A 87 -4.22 16.23 23.99
C GLU A 87 -3.97 16.15 22.46
N LYS A 88 -2.99 15.35 22.00
CA LYS A 88 -2.70 15.20 20.57
C LYS A 88 -3.58 14.13 19.92
N LYS A 89 -4.03 14.42 18.69
CA LYS A 89 -4.65 13.43 17.78
C LYS A 89 -3.55 12.61 17.12
N ILE A 90 -3.58 11.30 17.32
CA ILE A 90 -2.54 10.39 16.81
C ILE A 90 -3.14 9.45 15.75
N MET A 91 -2.55 9.41 14.58
CA MET A 91 -2.89 8.43 13.55
C MET A 91 -1.73 7.46 13.38
N ILE A 92 -1.98 6.18 13.65
CA ILE A 92 -1.07 5.10 13.34
C ILE A 92 -1.46 4.56 11.96
N VAL A 93 -0.60 4.68 10.98
CA VAL A 93 -0.81 4.12 9.64
C VAL A 93 -0.01 2.84 9.53
N ILE A 94 -0.71 1.73 9.35
CA ILE A 94 -0.10 0.43 9.11
C ILE A 94 -0.12 0.16 7.59
N GLY A 95 1.05 0.17 6.97
CA GLY A 95 1.22 -0.23 5.58
C GLY A 95 1.20 -1.75 5.41
N GLU A 96 1.73 -2.24 4.29
CA GLU A 96 1.88 -3.68 4.06
C GLU A 96 2.64 -4.33 5.22
N HIS A 97 2.02 -5.35 5.79
CA HIS A 97 2.57 -6.05 6.95
C HIS A 97 2.15 -7.53 6.94
N ILE A 98 2.97 -8.39 7.49
CA ILE A 98 2.55 -9.74 7.87
C ILE A 98 1.58 -9.65 9.06
N ARG A 99 0.88 -10.74 9.35
CA ARG A 99 0.02 -10.78 10.55
C ARG A 99 0.83 -10.55 11.81
N PHE A 100 0.39 -9.62 12.63
CA PHE A 100 1.02 -9.31 13.92
C PHE A 100 0.90 -10.47 14.91
N ASP A 101 1.93 -10.69 15.69
CA ASP A 101 1.85 -11.56 16.87
C ASP A 101 0.96 -10.94 17.97
N GLY A 102 0.54 -11.78 18.91
CA GLY A 102 -0.39 -11.36 19.96
C GLY A 102 0.16 -10.30 20.91
N GLU A 103 1.49 -10.29 21.14
CA GLU A 103 2.13 -9.32 22.05
C GLU A 103 2.24 -7.94 21.40
N THR A 104 2.65 -7.90 20.13
CA THR A 104 2.71 -6.65 19.36
C THR A 104 1.31 -6.06 19.19
N LYS A 105 0.32 -6.89 18.85
CA LYS A 105 -1.07 -6.43 18.76
C LYS A 105 -1.55 -5.83 20.10
N LYS A 106 -1.27 -6.50 21.20
CA LYS A 106 -1.62 -6.02 22.56
C LYS A 106 -0.93 -4.69 22.88
N SER A 107 0.33 -4.51 22.52
CA SER A 107 1.04 -3.24 22.77
C SER A 107 0.43 -2.07 22.00
N ILE A 108 -0.02 -2.29 20.75
CA ILE A 108 -0.76 -1.29 19.96
C ILE A 108 -2.11 -0.99 20.60
N ASP A 109 -2.83 -2.01 21.07
CA ASP A 109 -4.13 -1.84 21.74
C ASP A 109 -3.97 -0.99 23.01
N GLU A 110 -3.02 -1.32 23.88
CA GLU A 110 -2.73 -0.58 25.10
C GLU A 110 -2.28 0.87 24.84
N PHE A 111 -1.51 1.08 23.76
CA PHE A 111 -1.14 2.43 23.33
C PHE A 111 -2.37 3.24 22.93
N CYS A 112 -3.28 2.68 22.13
CA CYS A 112 -4.51 3.35 21.72
C CYS A 112 -5.46 3.61 22.90
N GLU A 113 -5.51 2.72 23.89
CA GLU A 113 -6.31 2.92 25.11
C GLU A 113 -5.83 4.11 25.96
N THR A 114 -4.53 4.33 25.99
CA THR A 114 -3.92 5.38 26.81
C THR A 114 -3.67 6.69 26.04
N ASN A 115 -3.91 6.72 24.73
CA ASN A 115 -3.74 7.89 23.88
C ASN A 115 -4.98 8.15 23.01
N ASN A 116 -5.20 9.40 22.59
CA ASN A 116 -6.26 9.75 21.65
C ASN A 116 -5.86 9.35 20.22
N ALA A 117 -5.88 8.04 19.95
CA ALA A 117 -5.29 7.44 18.76
C ALA A 117 -6.31 6.65 17.92
N ILE A 118 -6.04 6.60 16.60
CA ILE A 118 -6.66 5.66 15.67
C ILE A 118 -5.59 4.81 15.01
N VAL A 119 -5.99 3.62 14.55
CA VAL A 119 -5.17 2.79 13.67
C VAL A 119 -5.80 2.81 12.29
N TYR A 120 -5.18 3.55 11.36
CA TYR A 120 -5.61 3.59 9.97
C TYR A 120 -5.06 2.35 9.27
N THR A 121 -5.97 1.52 8.78
CA THR A 121 -5.65 0.23 8.15
C THR A 121 -6.33 0.10 6.80
N ASN A 122 -5.74 -0.70 5.95
CA ASN A 122 -6.36 -1.26 4.76
C ASN A 122 -6.12 -2.78 4.73
N HIS A 123 -6.44 -3.45 3.63
CA HIS A 123 -6.28 -4.91 3.54
C HIS A 123 -4.84 -5.36 3.76
N LEU A 124 -3.85 -4.62 3.25
CA LEU A 124 -2.43 -4.97 3.34
C LEU A 124 -1.86 -4.85 4.76
N SER A 125 -2.55 -4.16 5.65
CA SER A 125 -2.13 -4.00 7.04
C SER A 125 -2.19 -5.31 7.83
N ASN A 126 -3.01 -6.27 7.42
CA ASN A 126 -3.24 -7.54 8.12
C ASN A 126 -3.48 -7.37 9.63
N PHE A 127 -4.12 -6.26 10.00
CA PHE A 127 -4.35 -5.81 11.36
C PHE A 127 -5.80 -5.33 11.55
N CYS A 128 -6.38 -5.72 12.67
CA CYS A 128 -7.68 -5.22 13.09
C CYS A 128 -7.76 -5.21 14.62
N ASN A 129 -8.16 -4.10 15.19
CA ASN A 129 -8.53 -3.93 16.59
C ASN A 129 -9.74 -3.01 16.73
N ARG A 130 -10.14 -2.69 17.97
CA ARG A 130 -11.30 -1.81 18.21
C ARG A 130 -11.08 -0.35 17.76
N PHE A 131 -9.84 0.08 17.57
CA PHE A 131 -9.45 1.43 17.11
C PHE A 131 -9.12 1.47 15.63
N SER A 132 -9.27 0.35 14.92
CA SER A 132 -9.00 0.28 13.48
C SER A 132 -10.07 1.02 12.69
N VAL A 133 -9.61 1.77 11.69
CA VAL A 133 -10.43 2.53 10.75
C VAL A 133 -9.92 2.27 9.34
N ASN A 134 -10.78 1.74 8.46
CA ASN A 134 -10.55 1.78 7.02
C ASN A 134 -11.17 3.07 6.47
N GLY A 135 -10.33 4.08 6.25
CA GLY A 135 -10.75 5.40 5.79
C GLY A 135 -10.63 5.61 4.27
N ASN A 136 -10.24 4.58 3.51
CA ASN A 136 -9.91 4.72 2.10
C ASN A 136 -11.07 5.33 1.29
N LEU A 137 -12.28 4.77 1.36
CA LEU A 137 -13.45 5.30 0.68
C LEU A 137 -13.83 6.71 1.19
N LEU A 138 -13.75 6.94 2.51
CA LEU A 138 -14.05 8.26 3.08
C LEU A 138 -13.13 9.33 2.50
N LEU A 139 -11.83 9.05 2.43
CA LEU A 139 -10.85 9.98 1.89
C LEU A 139 -10.94 10.16 0.38
N SER A 140 -11.47 9.18 -0.35
CA SER A 140 -11.69 9.28 -1.80
C SER A 140 -12.74 10.34 -2.16
N VAL A 141 -13.70 10.59 -1.27
CA VAL A 141 -14.81 11.54 -1.48
C VAL A 141 -14.72 12.79 -0.61
N MET A 142 -13.75 12.85 0.31
CA MET A 142 -13.58 13.95 1.25
C MET A 142 -12.84 15.12 0.60
N GLU A 143 -13.39 16.33 0.74
CA GLU A 143 -12.67 17.55 0.37
C GLU A 143 -11.52 17.83 1.34
N SER A 144 -10.46 18.42 0.84
CA SER A 144 -9.24 18.66 1.63
C SER A 144 -9.46 19.67 2.77
N GLU A 145 -10.44 20.57 2.66
CA GLU A 145 -10.86 21.52 3.70
C GLU A 145 -11.52 20.80 4.88
N ILE A 146 -12.30 19.76 4.59
CA ILE A 146 -12.95 18.93 5.62
C ILE A 146 -11.90 18.06 6.33
N PHE A 147 -10.88 17.59 5.61
CA PHE A 147 -9.80 16.78 6.17
C PHE A 147 -9.02 17.51 7.27
N GLU A 148 -9.01 18.83 7.33
CA GLU A 148 -8.37 19.59 8.42
C GLU A 148 -8.85 19.16 9.82
N ASN A 149 -10.12 18.81 9.93
CA ASN A 149 -10.69 18.32 11.20
C ASN A 149 -10.23 16.87 11.53
N TYR A 150 -9.89 16.10 10.50
CA TYR A 150 -9.50 14.70 10.59
C TYR A 150 -7.98 14.51 10.60
N ALA A 151 -7.22 15.54 10.28
CA ALA A 151 -5.77 15.48 10.25
C ALA A 151 -5.20 15.19 11.66
N PRO A 152 -4.18 14.32 11.78
CA PRO A 152 -3.52 14.08 13.04
C PRO A 152 -2.54 15.21 13.39
N ASP A 153 -2.24 15.36 14.69
CA ASP A 153 -1.09 16.14 15.15
C ASP A 153 0.20 15.32 15.02
N VAL A 154 0.09 14.01 15.29
CA VAL A 154 1.19 13.05 15.14
C VAL A 154 0.77 11.90 14.24
N LEU A 155 1.54 11.68 13.19
CA LEU A 155 1.43 10.55 12.28
C LEU A 155 2.52 9.54 12.62
N ILE A 156 2.15 8.31 12.94
CA ILE A 156 3.09 7.21 13.17
C ILE A 156 2.91 6.21 12.01
N THR A 157 3.99 5.90 11.30
CA THR A 157 3.97 4.91 10.23
C THR A 157 4.78 3.67 10.59
N ILE A 158 4.19 2.49 10.35
CA ILE A 158 4.82 1.17 10.49
C ILE A 158 4.54 0.32 9.26
N GLY A 159 5.30 -0.74 9.06
CA GLY A 159 5.16 -1.63 7.91
C GLY A 159 5.66 -1.02 6.60
N GLY A 160 5.25 -1.60 5.49
CA GLY A 160 5.60 -1.20 4.12
C GLY A 160 4.70 -0.10 3.54
N GLN A 161 4.52 -0.14 2.23
CA GLN A 161 3.65 0.81 1.53
C GLN A 161 2.17 0.47 1.73
N THR A 162 1.32 1.49 1.77
CA THR A 162 -0.13 1.28 1.92
C THR A 162 -0.82 0.96 0.60
N GLY A 163 -0.28 1.41 -0.52
CA GLY A 163 -1.01 1.44 -1.80
C GLY A 163 -2.26 2.33 -1.78
N ASP A 164 -2.40 3.19 -0.77
CA ASP A 164 -3.56 4.05 -0.52
C ASP A 164 -3.31 5.48 -1.04
N TYR A 165 -3.75 5.75 -2.25
CA TYR A 165 -3.62 7.08 -2.86
C TYR A 165 -4.48 8.16 -2.21
N PRO A 166 -5.73 7.93 -1.81
CA PRO A 166 -6.51 8.91 -1.07
C PRO A 166 -5.80 9.42 0.19
N LEU A 167 -5.26 8.52 1.01
CA LEU A 167 -4.49 8.91 2.19
C LEU A 167 -3.22 9.69 1.81
N TYR A 168 -2.48 9.19 0.80
CA TYR A 168 -1.30 9.88 0.30
C TYR A 168 -1.62 11.30 -0.16
N ASN A 169 -2.65 11.46 -0.99
CA ASN A 169 -3.06 12.76 -1.51
C ASN A 169 -3.47 13.74 -0.42
N MET A 170 -4.10 13.27 0.65
CA MET A 170 -4.46 14.12 1.78
C MET A 170 -3.26 14.50 2.63
N LEU A 171 -2.46 13.55 3.06
CA LEU A 171 -1.34 13.80 3.98
C LEU A 171 -0.17 14.55 3.33
N SER A 172 0.10 14.36 2.03
CA SER A 172 1.22 15.03 1.33
C SER A 172 0.99 16.51 1.02
N GLN A 173 -0.24 17.04 1.19
CA GLN A 173 -0.52 18.45 0.93
C GLN A 173 0.28 19.39 1.82
N GLY A 174 0.82 20.43 1.20
CA GLY A 174 1.67 21.41 1.89
C GLY A 174 0.97 22.22 3.00
N LYS A 175 -0.38 22.26 3.02
CA LYS A 175 -1.14 22.93 4.09
C LYS A 175 -1.07 22.19 5.44
N PHE A 176 -0.77 20.89 5.43
CA PHE A 176 -0.61 20.07 6.64
C PHE A 176 0.84 19.97 7.11
N LYS A 177 1.62 21.06 7.03
CA LYS A 177 3.04 21.08 7.40
C LYS A 177 3.32 20.83 8.89
N ASN A 178 2.33 21.04 9.75
CA ASN A 178 2.49 20.93 11.20
C ASN A 178 2.30 19.49 11.74
N ILE A 179 1.98 18.53 10.88
CA ILE A 179 1.92 17.12 11.29
C ILE A 179 3.34 16.64 11.58
N GLU A 180 3.57 16.18 12.81
CA GLU A 180 4.81 15.48 13.15
C GLU A 180 4.71 14.03 12.63
N HIS A 181 5.57 13.64 11.69
CA HIS A 181 5.60 12.28 11.18
C HIS A 181 6.75 11.48 11.79
N TRP A 182 6.43 10.36 12.40
CA TRP A 182 7.35 9.42 13.02
C TRP A 182 7.31 8.07 12.33
N ARG A 183 8.45 7.65 11.86
CA ARG A 183 8.64 6.30 11.29
C ARG A 183 9.14 5.37 12.38
N VAL A 184 8.51 4.20 12.53
CA VAL A 184 8.99 3.13 13.41
C VAL A 184 9.36 1.94 12.54
N SER A 185 10.61 1.50 12.62
CA SER A 185 11.07 0.29 11.91
C SER A 185 12.39 -0.23 12.50
N GLU A 186 12.57 -1.55 12.46
CA GLU A 186 13.80 -2.18 12.94
C GLU A 186 15.03 -1.85 12.10
N ASP A 187 14.83 -1.64 10.79
CA ASP A 187 15.92 -1.26 9.88
C ASP A 187 16.38 0.20 10.07
N GLY A 188 15.55 1.05 10.69
CA GLY A 188 15.86 2.45 10.98
C GLY A 188 16.00 3.35 9.75
N ARG A 189 15.57 2.91 8.57
CA ARG A 189 15.66 3.69 7.33
C ARG A 189 14.70 4.86 7.32
N ILE A 190 15.13 5.96 6.72
CA ILE A 190 14.27 7.12 6.47
C ILE A 190 13.36 6.82 5.28
N VAL A 191 12.08 6.57 5.57
CA VAL A 191 11.03 6.42 4.55
C VAL A 191 10.03 7.55 4.75
N ASP A 192 10.11 8.58 3.91
CA ASP A 192 9.28 9.78 4.01
C ASP A 192 8.25 9.85 2.87
N THR A 193 7.23 9.01 2.96
CA THR A 193 6.15 8.94 1.96
C THR A 193 5.36 10.25 1.85
N TYR A 194 5.25 11.03 2.94
CA TYR A 194 4.37 12.21 3.01
C TYR A 194 5.12 13.54 3.09
N ASP A 195 6.43 13.56 2.91
CA ASP A 195 7.32 14.73 3.08
C ASP A 195 7.24 15.38 4.49
N LYS A 196 7.08 14.56 5.52
CA LYS A 196 6.82 15.04 6.88
C LYS A 196 7.62 14.35 7.98
N VAL A 197 8.44 13.34 7.68
CA VAL A 197 9.22 12.63 8.69
C VAL A 197 10.08 13.60 9.49
N THR A 198 9.94 13.57 10.80
CA THR A 198 10.74 14.32 11.76
C THR A 198 11.59 13.40 12.62
N LYS A 199 11.11 12.18 12.87
CA LYS A 199 11.80 11.20 13.71
C LYS A 199 11.69 9.80 13.11
N VAL A 200 12.77 9.04 13.23
CA VAL A 200 12.82 7.61 12.94
C VAL A 200 13.17 6.89 14.23
N PHE A 201 12.33 5.95 14.63
CA PHE A 201 12.58 5.10 15.80
C PHE A 201 13.10 3.74 15.30
N LYS A 202 14.39 3.49 15.52
CA LYS A 202 15.04 2.21 15.18
C LYS A 202 14.77 1.20 16.28
N CYS A 203 13.61 0.56 16.23
CA CYS A 203 13.19 -0.49 17.18
C CYS A 203 12.04 -1.30 16.59
N SER A 204 11.67 -2.40 17.27
CA SER A 204 10.45 -3.13 16.95
C SER A 204 9.20 -2.31 17.30
N GLU A 205 8.10 -2.55 16.58
CA GLU A 205 6.80 -1.93 16.86
C GLU A 205 6.37 -2.18 18.30
N LYS A 206 6.53 -3.42 18.80
CA LYS A 206 6.23 -3.78 20.20
C LYS A 206 6.96 -2.87 21.17
N THR A 207 8.28 -2.73 21.02
CA THR A 207 9.11 -1.89 21.89
C THR A 207 8.66 -0.43 21.86
N PHE A 208 8.36 0.08 20.67
CA PHE A 208 7.87 1.46 20.51
C PHE A 208 6.58 1.68 21.27
N PHE A 209 5.55 0.88 21.02
CA PHE A 209 4.23 1.08 21.61
C PHE A 209 4.23 0.82 23.11
N GLU A 210 5.00 -0.16 23.61
CA GLU A 210 5.15 -0.38 25.08
C GLU A 210 5.79 0.82 25.78
N ARG A 211 6.77 1.47 25.17
CA ARG A 211 7.43 2.64 25.78
C ARG A 211 6.61 3.91 25.67
N MET A 212 5.76 4.03 24.66
CA MET A 212 4.98 5.22 24.37
C MET A 212 3.56 5.21 24.97
N LYS A 213 3.14 4.10 25.56
CA LYS A 213 1.85 4.06 26.29
C LYS A 213 1.92 4.93 27.54
N ARG A 214 0.82 5.60 27.85
CA ARG A 214 0.66 6.41 29.05
C ARG A 214 0.14 5.53 30.21
N LYS A 215 0.19 6.06 31.42
CA LYS A 215 -0.33 5.36 32.61
C LYS A 215 -1.85 5.49 32.74
N GLU A 216 -2.43 6.56 32.21
CA GLU A 216 -3.85 6.87 32.34
C GLU A 216 -4.54 6.67 30.98
N ASN A 217 -5.78 6.21 31.01
CA ASN A 217 -6.60 6.11 29.81
C ASN A 217 -6.92 7.49 29.25
N SER A 218 -7.04 7.57 27.93
CA SER A 218 -7.40 8.78 27.21
C SER A 218 -8.88 8.78 26.82
N GLU A 219 -9.41 9.96 26.56
CA GLU A 219 -10.64 10.09 25.76
C GLU A 219 -10.33 9.70 24.31
N HIS A 220 -11.26 9.01 23.67
CA HIS A 220 -11.08 8.50 22.29
C HIS A 220 -11.83 9.37 21.26
N SER A 221 -11.89 10.67 21.48
CA SER A 221 -12.65 11.60 20.63
C SER A 221 -12.21 11.58 19.17
N TYR A 222 -10.92 11.34 18.92
CA TYR A 222 -10.39 11.23 17.56
C TYR A 222 -10.85 9.94 16.86
N PHE A 223 -10.89 8.81 17.61
CA PHE A 223 -11.47 7.57 17.08
C PHE A 223 -12.97 7.72 16.82
N ASP A 224 -13.71 8.32 17.73
CA ASP A 224 -15.15 8.52 17.58
C ASP A 224 -15.48 9.38 16.36
N LEU A 225 -14.68 10.42 16.10
CA LEU A 225 -14.80 11.26 14.91
C LEU A 225 -14.69 10.43 13.62
N TRP A 226 -13.62 9.67 13.47
CA TRP A 226 -13.37 8.84 12.30
C TRP A 226 -14.40 7.72 12.14
N ASN A 227 -14.66 6.98 13.21
CA ASN A 227 -15.60 5.86 13.22
C ASN A 227 -17.02 6.31 12.85
N LYS A 228 -17.46 7.47 13.37
CA LYS A 228 -18.75 8.07 13.01
C LYS A 228 -18.82 8.44 11.53
N ALA A 229 -17.76 8.97 10.96
CA ALA A 229 -17.72 9.34 9.55
C ALA A 229 -17.74 8.11 8.64
N VAL A 230 -16.90 7.11 8.91
CA VAL A 230 -16.87 5.86 8.13
C VAL A 230 -18.20 5.11 8.21
N LYS A 231 -18.82 5.02 9.38
CA LYS A 231 -20.13 4.35 9.54
C LYS A 231 -21.30 5.03 8.82
N LYS A 232 -21.14 6.29 8.42
CA LYS A 232 -22.16 6.99 7.61
C LYS A 232 -22.09 6.66 6.14
N LEU A 233 -20.99 6.07 5.68
CA LEU A 233 -20.86 5.67 4.29
C LEU A 233 -21.79 4.48 4.00
N ASN A 234 -22.59 4.62 2.97
CA ASN A 234 -23.41 3.51 2.49
C ASN A 234 -22.64 2.73 1.44
N LEU A 235 -22.25 1.51 1.77
CA LEU A 235 -21.52 0.62 0.86
C LEU A 235 -22.44 -0.30 0.05
N GLN A 236 -23.76 -0.27 0.31
CA GLN A 236 -24.74 -1.01 -0.48
C GLN A 236 -25.27 -0.13 -1.61
N MET A 237 -24.49 -0.01 -2.65
CA MET A 237 -24.83 0.76 -3.86
C MET A 237 -25.29 -0.17 -4.98
N ALA A 238 -26.20 0.30 -5.80
CA ALA A 238 -26.51 -0.35 -7.09
C ALA A 238 -25.38 0.00 -8.07
N LEU A 239 -24.39 -0.89 -8.18
CA LEU A 239 -23.26 -0.73 -9.06
C LEU A 239 -23.50 -1.50 -10.37
N PRO A 240 -23.03 -0.99 -11.53
CA PRO A 240 -22.99 -1.76 -12.77
C PRO A 240 -22.09 -3.01 -12.59
N PHE A 241 -22.19 -3.96 -13.51
CA PHE A 241 -21.36 -5.17 -13.46
C PHE A 241 -19.91 -4.82 -13.72
N SER A 242 -19.10 -4.81 -12.66
CA SER A 242 -17.75 -4.26 -12.61
C SER A 242 -16.93 -4.94 -11.52
N ASN A 243 -15.63 -4.65 -11.48
CA ASN A 243 -14.75 -5.09 -10.37
C ASN A 243 -15.30 -4.62 -9.00
N ALA A 244 -15.90 -3.44 -8.94
CA ALA A 244 -16.49 -2.91 -7.70
C ALA A 244 -17.72 -3.72 -7.25
N SER A 245 -18.66 -4.06 -8.15
CA SER A 245 -19.82 -4.87 -7.81
C SER A 245 -19.43 -6.30 -7.39
N ILE A 246 -18.37 -6.84 -7.99
CA ILE A 246 -17.82 -8.14 -7.64
C ILE A 246 -17.17 -8.09 -6.25
N ALA A 247 -16.37 -7.07 -5.97
CA ALA A 247 -15.78 -6.86 -4.66
C ALA A 247 -16.86 -6.72 -3.57
N GLN A 248 -17.88 -5.89 -3.82
CA GLN A 248 -19.04 -5.72 -2.94
C GLN A 248 -19.74 -7.05 -2.63
N TYR A 249 -19.88 -7.92 -3.62
CA TYR A 249 -20.53 -9.21 -3.44
C TYR A 249 -19.66 -10.24 -2.70
N LEU A 250 -18.36 -10.29 -3.01
CA LEU A 250 -17.46 -11.36 -2.53
C LEU A 250 -16.82 -11.07 -1.19
N CYS A 251 -16.56 -9.81 -0.84
CA CYS A 251 -15.70 -9.48 0.32
C CYS A 251 -16.21 -10.09 1.63
N GLU A 252 -17.52 -10.24 1.82
CA GLU A 252 -18.11 -10.88 3.00
C GLU A 252 -18.23 -12.42 2.87
N LYS A 253 -18.04 -12.98 1.66
CA LYS A 253 -18.28 -14.39 1.37
C LYS A 253 -17.00 -15.23 1.29
N ILE A 254 -15.85 -14.57 1.06
CA ILE A 254 -14.58 -15.28 1.04
C ILE A 254 -14.34 -15.95 2.39
N PRO A 255 -14.03 -17.26 2.40
CA PRO A 255 -13.86 -18.01 3.64
C PRO A 255 -12.76 -17.39 4.53
N PRO A 256 -12.98 -17.33 5.87
CA PRO A 256 -11.93 -16.94 6.79
C PRO A 256 -10.73 -17.87 6.68
N ASN A 257 -9.56 -17.40 7.09
CA ASN A 257 -8.27 -18.10 6.94
C ASN A 257 -7.80 -18.34 5.49
N SER A 258 -8.35 -17.62 4.53
CA SER A 258 -7.84 -17.58 3.16
C SER A 258 -6.64 -16.66 3.04
N ILE A 259 -5.94 -16.77 1.91
CA ILE A 259 -4.91 -15.83 1.45
C ILE A 259 -5.47 -15.07 0.26
N MET A 260 -5.29 -13.75 0.21
CA MET A 260 -5.65 -12.93 -0.94
C MET A 260 -4.44 -12.14 -1.42
N GLN A 261 -4.18 -12.21 -2.71
CA GLN A 261 -3.20 -11.38 -3.41
C GLN A 261 -3.94 -10.47 -4.38
N PHE A 262 -3.70 -9.18 -4.26
CA PHE A 262 -4.23 -8.19 -5.19
C PHE A 262 -3.15 -7.79 -6.19
N SER A 263 -3.50 -7.74 -7.47
CA SER A 263 -2.70 -6.95 -8.41
C SER A 263 -2.76 -5.48 -8.00
N ILE A 264 -1.67 -4.75 -8.19
CA ILE A 264 -1.65 -3.32 -7.89
C ILE A 264 -2.65 -2.54 -8.75
N LEU A 265 -2.84 -1.27 -8.45
CA LEU A 265 -3.79 -0.37 -9.10
C LEU A 265 -5.24 -0.76 -8.78
N ASN A 266 -6.11 -0.87 -9.79
CA ASN A 266 -7.55 -0.97 -9.58
C ASN A 266 -8.00 -2.22 -8.80
N SER A 267 -7.33 -3.36 -8.94
CA SER A 267 -7.66 -4.53 -8.14
C SER A 267 -7.50 -4.26 -6.63
N LEU A 268 -6.39 -3.68 -6.23
CA LEU A 268 -6.16 -3.33 -4.82
C LEU A 268 -7.03 -2.14 -4.37
N ARG A 269 -7.10 -1.06 -5.16
CA ARG A 269 -7.79 0.19 -4.79
C ARG A 269 -9.28 -0.03 -4.58
N ILE A 270 -9.95 -0.68 -5.51
CA ILE A 270 -11.39 -0.91 -5.47
C ILE A 270 -11.74 -1.85 -4.31
N TRP A 271 -11.00 -2.93 -4.15
CA TRP A 271 -11.26 -3.87 -3.06
C TRP A 271 -11.06 -3.25 -1.68
N ASN A 272 -10.16 -2.29 -1.53
CA ASN A 272 -9.97 -1.55 -0.27
C ASN A 272 -11.19 -0.73 0.17
N PHE A 273 -12.16 -0.48 -0.70
CA PHE A 273 -13.42 0.17 -0.32
C PHE A 273 -14.36 -0.73 0.49
N PHE A 274 -14.21 -2.04 0.37
CA PHE A 274 -15.09 -3.03 1.00
C PHE A 274 -14.34 -3.76 2.12
N GLN A 275 -15.07 -4.08 3.19
CA GLN A 275 -14.45 -4.80 4.30
C GLN A 275 -14.34 -6.29 4.01
N ILE A 276 -13.21 -6.88 4.32
CA ILE A 276 -12.95 -8.32 4.27
C ILE A 276 -12.84 -8.86 5.69
N ASN A 277 -13.11 -10.16 5.84
CA ASN A 277 -12.93 -10.82 7.13
C ASN A 277 -11.49 -10.63 7.64
N PRO A 278 -11.27 -10.13 8.86
CA PRO A 278 -9.93 -9.84 9.38
C PRO A 278 -9.04 -11.08 9.57
N ASN A 279 -9.60 -12.28 9.43
CA ASN A 279 -8.84 -13.54 9.44
C ASN A 279 -8.30 -13.94 8.04
N ILE A 280 -8.57 -13.16 7.00
CA ILE A 280 -7.96 -13.32 5.69
C ILE A 280 -6.62 -12.58 5.67
N GLU A 281 -5.58 -13.20 5.12
CA GLU A 281 -4.27 -12.58 4.94
C GLU A 281 -4.19 -11.96 3.55
N CYS A 282 -3.90 -10.66 3.47
CA CYS A 282 -3.94 -9.90 2.25
C CYS A 282 -2.55 -9.37 1.88
N PHE A 283 -2.19 -9.48 0.61
CA PHE A 283 -0.90 -9.09 0.07
C PHE A 283 -1.03 -8.39 -1.28
N SER A 284 -0.05 -7.59 -1.64
CA SER A 284 0.12 -7.01 -2.97
C SER A 284 1.58 -6.61 -3.19
N ASN A 285 2.07 -6.69 -4.41
CA ASN A 285 3.45 -6.33 -4.74
C ASN A 285 3.60 -4.79 -4.85
N VAL A 286 3.38 -4.06 -3.76
CA VAL A 286 3.37 -2.58 -3.73
C VAL A 286 4.75 -1.95 -3.62
N GLY A 287 5.81 -2.73 -3.41
CA GLY A 287 7.18 -2.22 -3.27
C GLY A 287 7.75 -1.61 -4.55
N ALA A 288 7.30 -2.09 -5.71
CA ALA A 288 7.57 -1.52 -7.03
C ALA A 288 6.25 -1.51 -7.81
N PHE A 289 5.90 -0.39 -8.44
CA PHE A 289 4.63 -0.24 -9.14
C PHE A 289 4.57 -0.98 -10.51
N GLY A 290 5.08 -2.23 -10.55
CA GLY A 290 4.92 -3.13 -11.68
C GLY A 290 3.65 -3.97 -11.57
N ILE A 291 2.92 -4.16 -12.68
CA ILE A 291 1.72 -5.01 -12.71
C ILE A 291 2.07 -6.50 -12.86
N ASP A 292 3.32 -6.81 -13.02
CA ASP A 292 3.90 -8.16 -13.15
C ASP A 292 4.18 -8.79 -11.78
N GLY A 293 4.36 -10.11 -11.76
CA GLY A 293 4.84 -10.87 -10.60
C GLY A 293 3.82 -11.13 -9.47
N GLY A 294 2.65 -10.49 -9.48
CA GLY A 294 1.64 -10.68 -8.43
C GLY A 294 1.04 -12.09 -8.42
N MET A 295 0.77 -12.64 -9.60
CA MET A 295 0.22 -13.98 -9.74
C MET A 295 1.24 -15.06 -9.37
N SER A 296 2.48 -14.95 -9.83
CA SER A 296 3.57 -15.87 -9.45
C SER A 296 3.87 -15.82 -7.95
N THR A 297 3.75 -14.65 -7.31
CA THR A 297 3.87 -14.52 -5.84
C THR A 297 2.81 -15.35 -5.14
N LEU A 298 1.53 -15.22 -5.50
CA LEU A 298 0.46 -16.01 -4.90
C LEU A 298 0.60 -17.50 -5.18
N ILE A 299 0.99 -17.88 -6.40
CA ILE A 299 1.24 -19.28 -6.74
C ILE A 299 2.27 -19.87 -5.79
N GLY A 300 3.39 -19.16 -5.55
CA GLY A 300 4.39 -19.59 -4.58
C GLY A 300 3.81 -19.79 -3.16
N GLN A 301 3.00 -18.85 -2.68
CA GLN A 301 2.32 -18.97 -1.38
C GLN A 301 1.34 -20.14 -1.35
N SER A 302 0.55 -20.35 -2.42
CA SER A 302 -0.46 -21.42 -2.50
C SER A 302 0.15 -22.83 -2.48
N ILE A 303 1.36 -23.01 -3.03
CA ILE A 303 2.07 -24.29 -3.05
C ILE A 303 2.45 -24.74 -1.65
N VAL A 304 2.85 -23.83 -0.78
CA VAL A 304 3.29 -24.13 0.60
C VAL A 304 2.16 -24.04 1.63
N SER A 305 0.96 -23.70 1.20
CA SER A 305 -0.22 -23.53 2.06
C SER A 305 -1.34 -24.50 1.66
N GLU A 306 -2.19 -24.87 2.63
CA GLU A 306 -3.46 -25.56 2.37
C GLU A 306 -4.67 -24.59 2.37
N LYS A 307 -4.44 -23.31 2.63
CA LYS A 307 -5.47 -22.28 2.63
C LYS A 307 -5.95 -22.00 1.20
N LEU A 308 -7.23 -21.71 1.04
CA LEU A 308 -7.73 -21.14 -0.21
C LEU A 308 -6.98 -19.84 -0.52
N SER A 309 -6.45 -19.73 -1.72
CA SER A 309 -5.58 -18.66 -2.16
C SER A 309 -6.18 -17.95 -3.36
N TYR A 310 -6.53 -16.68 -3.19
CA TYR A 310 -7.26 -15.88 -4.18
C TYR A 310 -6.35 -14.84 -4.81
N MET A 311 -6.28 -14.83 -6.14
CA MET A 311 -5.69 -13.75 -6.94
C MET A 311 -6.79 -12.88 -7.50
N ILE A 312 -6.75 -11.60 -7.22
CA ILE A 312 -7.59 -10.59 -7.88
C ILE A 312 -6.70 -9.85 -8.88
N ILE A 313 -6.99 -10.01 -10.17
CA ILE A 313 -6.08 -9.55 -11.23
C ILE A 313 -6.85 -9.06 -12.46
N GLY A 314 -6.39 -7.97 -13.05
CA GLY A 314 -6.86 -7.50 -14.36
C GLY A 314 -6.20 -8.28 -15.51
N ASP A 315 -6.79 -8.18 -16.69
CA ASP A 315 -6.36 -8.88 -17.91
C ASP A 315 -4.93 -8.55 -18.33
N LEU A 316 -4.56 -7.28 -18.29
CA LEU A 316 -3.21 -6.85 -18.66
C LEU A 316 -2.16 -7.42 -17.71
N ALA A 317 -2.39 -7.33 -16.39
CA ALA A 317 -1.50 -7.89 -15.38
C ALA A 317 -1.41 -9.42 -15.47
N PHE A 318 -2.52 -10.09 -15.81
CA PHE A 318 -2.54 -11.53 -16.05
C PHE A 318 -1.62 -11.92 -17.21
N LEU A 319 -1.64 -11.16 -18.32
CA LEU A 319 -0.75 -11.42 -19.46
C LEU A 319 0.72 -11.23 -19.14
N TYR A 320 1.07 -10.25 -18.31
CA TYR A 320 2.46 -9.99 -17.90
C TYR A 320 3.06 -11.16 -17.10
N ASP A 321 2.24 -11.93 -16.41
CA ASP A 321 2.68 -13.04 -15.54
C ASP A 321 2.09 -14.41 -15.96
N ILE A 322 1.60 -14.51 -17.20
CA ILE A 322 0.86 -15.68 -17.68
C ILE A 322 1.67 -16.99 -17.61
N ASN A 323 2.99 -16.91 -17.73
CA ASN A 323 3.84 -18.10 -17.65
C ASN A 323 3.76 -18.81 -16.31
N SER A 324 3.39 -18.10 -15.25
CA SER A 324 3.31 -18.66 -13.90
C SER A 324 2.23 -19.74 -13.75
N ILE A 325 1.15 -19.69 -14.54
CA ILE A 325 0.11 -20.74 -14.51
C ILE A 325 0.59 -22.11 -15.02
N SER A 326 1.76 -22.18 -15.67
CA SER A 326 2.36 -23.43 -16.13
C SER A 326 3.23 -24.12 -15.07
N ILE A 327 3.35 -23.59 -13.86
CA ILE A 327 4.11 -24.18 -12.77
C ILE A 327 3.50 -25.54 -12.38
N ARG A 328 4.33 -26.59 -12.38
CA ARG A 328 3.86 -27.99 -12.21
C ARG A 328 3.27 -28.34 -10.83
N HIS A 329 3.53 -27.51 -9.82
CA HIS A 329 3.16 -27.81 -8.43
C HIS A 329 1.94 -27.02 -7.95
N ILE A 330 1.20 -26.39 -8.86
CA ILE A 330 -0.02 -25.65 -8.51
C ILE A 330 -1.05 -26.62 -7.92
N LYS A 331 -1.57 -26.25 -6.75
CA LYS A 331 -2.55 -27.03 -6.00
C LYS A 331 -4.00 -26.63 -6.31
N PRO A 332 -4.98 -27.49 -5.99
CA PRO A 332 -6.40 -27.19 -6.15
C PRO A 332 -6.93 -26.02 -5.31
N ASN A 333 -6.19 -25.53 -4.34
CA ASN A 333 -6.56 -24.40 -3.48
C ASN A 333 -6.42 -23.03 -4.14
N LEU A 334 -5.86 -22.93 -5.36
CA LEU A 334 -5.66 -21.66 -6.07
C LEU A 334 -6.93 -21.22 -6.81
N ARG A 335 -7.29 -19.95 -6.64
CA ARG A 335 -8.42 -19.27 -7.27
C ARG A 335 -7.94 -17.98 -7.92
N ILE A 336 -8.04 -17.88 -9.23
CA ILE A 336 -7.70 -16.65 -9.97
C ILE A 336 -9.01 -16.01 -10.43
N LEU A 337 -9.34 -14.86 -9.88
CA LEU A 337 -10.42 -14.00 -10.31
C LEU A 337 -9.85 -12.99 -11.31
N LEU A 338 -10.07 -13.27 -12.58
CA LEU A 338 -9.55 -12.47 -13.68
C LEU A 338 -10.62 -11.49 -14.17
N VAL A 339 -10.43 -10.21 -13.89
CA VAL A 339 -11.30 -9.13 -14.39
C VAL A 339 -10.81 -8.74 -15.78
N ASN A 340 -11.56 -9.10 -16.79
CA ASN A 340 -11.24 -8.80 -18.18
C ASN A 340 -12.13 -7.63 -18.66
N ASN A 341 -11.58 -6.42 -18.62
CA ASN A 341 -12.18 -5.21 -19.17
C ASN A 341 -11.57 -4.81 -20.51
N ASN A 342 -10.81 -5.73 -21.12
CA ASN A 342 -10.16 -5.59 -22.41
C ASN A 342 -9.09 -4.50 -22.47
N GLY A 343 -8.39 -4.24 -21.36
CA GLY A 343 -7.27 -3.32 -21.36
C GLY A 343 -6.91 -2.69 -20.03
N GLY A 344 -6.02 -1.69 -20.09
CA GLY A 344 -5.60 -0.91 -18.93
C GLY A 344 -6.59 0.19 -18.59
N ILE A 345 -7.62 -0.09 -17.78
CA ILE A 345 -8.67 0.87 -17.40
C ILE A 345 -8.12 2.11 -16.68
N GLU A 346 -6.99 2.01 -16.01
CA GLU A 346 -6.31 3.13 -15.34
C GLU A 346 -6.11 4.34 -16.27
N PHE A 347 -5.85 4.08 -17.55
CA PHE A 347 -5.64 5.15 -18.53
C PHE A 347 -6.93 5.88 -18.91
N LYS A 348 -8.11 5.29 -18.64
CA LYS A 348 -9.41 5.91 -18.88
C LYS A 348 -9.86 6.84 -17.76
N TYR A 349 -9.37 6.63 -16.54
CA TYR A 349 -9.62 7.54 -15.42
C TYR A 349 -8.81 8.84 -15.52
N SER A 350 -7.75 8.87 -16.34
CA SER A 350 -6.97 10.07 -16.54
C SER A 350 -7.63 10.99 -17.57
N LYS A 351 -7.57 12.33 -17.33
CA LYS A 351 -8.03 13.35 -18.30
C LYS A 351 -7.25 13.34 -19.62
N SER A 352 -6.31 12.43 -19.77
CA SER A 352 -5.50 12.22 -20.97
C SER A 352 -6.13 11.24 -21.96
N ASP A 353 -7.44 11.01 -21.89
CA ASP A 353 -8.15 10.21 -22.89
C ASP A 353 -8.03 10.86 -24.27
N ASN A 354 -7.05 10.35 -25.02
CA ASN A 354 -6.91 10.71 -26.41
C ASN A 354 -6.68 9.43 -27.22
N ASP A 355 -7.36 9.30 -28.32
CA ASP A 355 -7.32 8.15 -29.22
C ASP A 355 -5.90 7.68 -29.59
N LYS A 356 -4.90 8.57 -29.59
CA LYS A 356 -3.52 8.22 -29.87
C LYS A 356 -2.89 7.45 -28.71
N ILE A 357 -3.15 7.85 -27.47
CA ILE A 357 -2.66 7.15 -26.28
C ILE A 357 -3.26 5.76 -26.22
N ASN A 358 -4.55 5.62 -26.45
CA ASN A 358 -5.25 4.34 -26.43
C ASN A 358 -4.76 3.34 -27.49
N ARG A 359 -4.14 3.82 -28.59
CA ARG A 359 -3.57 2.95 -29.63
C ARG A 359 -2.16 2.45 -29.32
N TYR A 360 -1.41 3.17 -28.50
CA TYR A 360 0.02 2.91 -28.29
C TYR A 360 0.34 2.41 -26.88
N ILE A 361 -0.52 2.69 -25.91
CA ILE A 361 -0.42 2.12 -24.59
C ILE A 361 -1.15 0.79 -24.61
N ALA A 362 -0.59 -0.24 -23.98
CA ALA A 362 -1.11 -1.61 -23.89
C ALA A 362 -2.55 -1.66 -23.34
N ALA A 363 -3.47 -1.03 -24.03
CA ALA A 363 -4.74 -0.62 -23.51
C ALA A 363 -5.92 -1.43 -24.03
N GLY A 364 -5.76 -2.32 -24.98
CA GLY A 364 -6.94 -3.00 -25.48
C GLY A 364 -6.67 -4.22 -26.36
N ASN A 365 -7.64 -5.11 -26.43
CA ASN A 365 -7.71 -6.24 -27.35
C ASN A 365 -6.52 -7.21 -27.28
N HIS A 366 -6.00 -7.49 -26.05
CA HIS A 366 -4.86 -8.38 -25.86
C HIS A 366 -5.18 -9.83 -26.19
N PHE A 367 -6.33 -10.30 -25.74
CA PHE A 367 -6.82 -11.67 -25.97
C PHE A 367 -8.35 -11.71 -25.74
N LYS A 368 -9.00 -12.69 -26.36
CA LYS A 368 -10.45 -12.82 -26.24
C LYS A 368 -10.87 -13.38 -24.88
N ASN A 369 -10.15 -14.37 -24.38
CA ASN A 369 -10.36 -15.01 -23.10
C ASN A 369 -9.15 -15.87 -22.70
N ALA A 370 -9.08 -16.22 -21.42
CA ALA A 370 -8.03 -17.06 -20.86
C ALA A 370 -8.28 -18.57 -20.97
N GLN A 371 -9.40 -19.01 -21.58
CA GLN A 371 -9.84 -20.42 -21.57
C GLN A 371 -8.78 -21.38 -22.08
N GLY A 372 -8.17 -21.10 -23.24
CA GLY A 372 -7.18 -22.01 -23.84
C GLY A 372 -5.94 -22.22 -22.96
N TRP A 373 -5.47 -21.15 -22.31
CA TRP A 373 -4.35 -21.23 -21.35
C TRP A 373 -4.75 -21.98 -20.08
N ALA A 374 -5.93 -21.67 -19.51
CA ALA A 374 -6.44 -22.32 -18.32
C ALA A 374 -6.54 -23.83 -18.50
N GLU A 375 -7.20 -24.27 -19.56
CA GLU A 375 -7.40 -25.70 -19.86
C GLU A 375 -6.09 -26.42 -20.14
N THR A 376 -5.19 -25.81 -20.92
CA THR A 376 -3.87 -26.38 -21.23
C THR A 376 -3.01 -26.56 -19.98
N CYS A 377 -3.13 -25.64 -19.00
CA CYS A 377 -2.40 -25.69 -17.74
C CYS A 377 -3.15 -26.45 -16.63
N GLY A 378 -4.27 -27.14 -16.94
CA GLY A 378 -4.99 -27.99 -16.01
C GLY A 378 -5.95 -27.28 -15.06
N PHE A 379 -6.23 -25.99 -15.27
CA PHE A 379 -7.22 -25.26 -14.50
C PHE A 379 -8.65 -25.63 -14.92
N LYS A 380 -9.57 -25.51 -13.99
CA LYS A 380 -10.99 -25.40 -14.30
C LYS A 380 -11.26 -23.95 -14.72
N TYR A 381 -11.77 -23.77 -15.94
CA TYR A 381 -12.15 -22.45 -16.43
C TYR A 381 -13.64 -22.19 -16.22
N ILE A 382 -13.97 -21.03 -15.71
CA ILE A 382 -15.33 -20.52 -15.52
C ILE A 382 -15.37 -19.10 -16.06
N LYS A 383 -16.50 -18.68 -16.60
CA LYS A 383 -16.70 -17.31 -17.05
C LYS A 383 -18.03 -16.73 -16.56
N ALA A 384 -18.12 -15.41 -16.52
CA ALA A 384 -19.36 -14.66 -16.37
C ALA A 384 -19.26 -13.35 -17.14
N ASP A 385 -20.37 -12.93 -17.78
CA ASP A 385 -20.50 -11.65 -18.46
C ASP A 385 -21.68 -10.79 -17.89
N SER A 386 -22.23 -11.25 -16.78
CA SER A 386 -23.31 -10.58 -16.05
C SER A 386 -23.24 -10.93 -14.55
N MET A 387 -23.84 -10.07 -13.74
CA MET A 387 -23.90 -10.30 -12.29
C MET A 387 -24.66 -11.57 -11.94
N ASP A 388 -25.72 -11.91 -12.68
CA ASP A 388 -26.51 -13.13 -12.46
C ASP A 388 -25.67 -14.39 -12.72
N GLU A 389 -24.92 -14.43 -13.81
CA GLU A 389 -23.98 -15.53 -14.09
C GLU A 389 -22.88 -15.63 -13.06
N PHE A 390 -22.33 -14.47 -12.66
CA PHE A 390 -21.30 -14.41 -11.63
C PHE A 390 -21.81 -15.00 -10.31
N VAL A 391 -22.96 -14.54 -9.82
CA VAL A 391 -23.58 -15.04 -8.57
C VAL A 391 -23.85 -16.55 -8.66
N LYS A 392 -24.41 -17.00 -9.78
CA LYS A 392 -24.67 -18.44 -10.01
C LYS A 392 -23.41 -19.31 -9.93
N ASN A 393 -22.31 -18.80 -10.47
CA ASN A 393 -21.05 -19.55 -10.57
C ASN A 393 -20.10 -19.30 -9.37
N SER A 394 -20.34 -18.28 -8.56
CA SER A 394 -19.43 -17.86 -7.48
C SER A 394 -19.15 -18.94 -6.44
N LYS A 395 -20.07 -19.87 -6.20
CA LYS A 395 -19.85 -21.00 -5.29
C LYS A 395 -18.61 -21.81 -5.64
N CYS A 396 -18.28 -21.93 -6.94
CA CYS A 396 -17.13 -22.71 -7.39
C CYS A 396 -15.80 -22.17 -6.86
N ILE A 397 -15.69 -20.86 -6.61
CA ILE A 397 -14.47 -20.27 -6.07
C ILE A 397 -14.47 -20.18 -4.54
N LEU A 398 -15.63 -20.27 -3.91
CA LEU A 398 -15.79 -20.20 -2.45
C LEU A 398 -15.65 -21.59 -1.78
N GLU A 399 -15.79 -22.65 -2.53
CA GLU A 399 -15.77 -24.03 -2.06
C GLU A 399 -14.49 -24.76 -2.51
N GLU A 400 -14.24 -25.94 -1.93
CA GLU A 400 -13.17 -26.82 -2.36
C GLU A 400 -13.37 -27.28 -3.80
N SER A 401 -12.29 -27.54 -4.49
CA SER A 401 -12.27 -27.98 -5.89
C SER A 401 -11.15 -28.99 -6.09
N GLU A 402 -11.33 -29.94 -7.00
CA GLU A 402 -10.28 -30.91 -7.38
C GLU A 402 -9.17 -30.31 -8.26
N ARG A 403 -9.41 -29.12 -8.82
CA ARG A 403 -8.47 -28.41 -9.69
C ARG A 403 -8.39 -26.93 -9.32
N PRO A 404 -7.26 -26.25 -9.58
CA PRO A 404 -7.19 -24.80 -9.49
C PRO A 404 -8.20 -24.17 -10.46
N ILE A 405 -8.68 -22.98 -10.15
CA ILE A 405 -9.74 -22.31 -10.91
C ILE A 405 -9.28 -20.97 -11.45
N ILE A 406 -9.54 -20.73 -12.73
CA ILE A 406 -9.58 -19.38 -13.31
C ILE A 406 -11.05 -19.03 -13.56
N PHE A 407 -11.53 -18.00 -12.85
CA PHE A 407 -12.84 -17.43 -13.07
C PHE A 407 -12.67 -16.08 -13.77
N GLU A 408 -12.92 -16.06 -15.06
CA GLU A 408 -12.81 -14.87 -15.88
C GLU A 408 -14.14 -14.13 -15.96
N ILE A 409 -14.09 -12.83 -15.72
CA ILE A 409 -15.24 -11.95 -15.62
C ILE A 409 -15.09 -10.88 -16.68
N PHE A 410 -16.03 -10.86 -17.64
CA PHE A 410 -16.04 -9.87 -18.73
C PHE A 410 -16.86 -8.68 -18.30
N VAL A 411 -16.21 -7.57 -18.07
CA VAL A 411 -16.84 -6.29 -17.75
C VAL A 411 -16.61 -5.29 -18.88
N SER A 412 -17.56 -4.41 -19.13
CA SER A 412 -17.32 -3.35 -20.08
C SER A 412 -16.43 -2.26 -19.45
N ASP A 413 -15.63 -1.62 -20.27
CA ASP A 413 -14.80 -0.50 -19.83
C ASP A 413 -15.64 0.72 -19.38
N ILE A 414 -16.86 0.86 -19.91
CA ILE A 414 -17.83 1.90 -19.53
C ILE A 414 -18.36 1.60 -18.12
N ASP A 415 -18.88 0.38 -17.88
CA ASP A 415 -19.42 -0.01 -16.58
C ASP A 415 -18.34 0.01 -15.48
N GLU A 416 -17.10 -0.37 -15.84
CA GLU A 416 -15.95 -0.32 -14.92
C GLU A 416 -15.58 1.12 -14.55
N ALA A 417 -15.71 2.07 -15.49
CA ALA A 417 -15.43 3.48 -15.25
C ALA A 417 -16.56 4.20 -14.50
N GLU A 418 -17.81 3.73 -14.63
CA GLU A 418 -18.98 4.28 -13.93
C GLU A 418 -19.13 3.76 -12.49
N ALA A 419 -18.58 2.60 -12.19
CA ALA A 419 -18.62 1.96 -10.88
C ALA A 419 -17.70 2.61 -9.85
#